data_5695b65e12762ff3b0a0206ae2ef0125
#
_entry.id   5695b65e12762ff3b0a0206ae2ef0125
#
_cell.length_a   1.000
_cell.length_b   1.000
_cell.length_c   1.000
_cell.angle_alpha   90.00
_cell.angle_beta   90.00
_cell.angle_gamma   90.00
#
_symmetry.space_group_name_H-M   'P 1'
#
loop_
_entity.id
_entity.type
_entity.pdbx_description
1 polymer ?
#
loop_
_entity_poly.entity_id
_entity_poly.type
_entity_poly.pdbx_seq_one_letter_code
_entity_poly.pdbx_strand_id
1 'polypeptide(L)'
;MLRVRDLCVDFPLEGGEVRHAVNDVSFDVPHGSVTCLVGESGSGKSVTAMSTIDLVDEPGRIVGGTITFDGHDVLSLNHKNLERLRGEGISMIFQEPMHSLNPVLRVGKQLSETIQVHSGASRESAWKRSMQWLKRVGLPNPERVMNMYPHELSGGMAQRVMIAIALCCGPKLLIADEPTTALDVTIQAQIIHLLLKLKEEIGLSILFITHDFGVVAEVADYVVVMYEGRVVEHGDVYGIFDHPQHPYTKALLETRPMIGERRHRLPTVRDLAPRFSALSGGNPLAVLDDAPVPEDGEWNHGRNDSRESPPVLTKPDEPLVEVKHLKKYFVSQEGFFSRTTHTVRGVNDVSFEIFPGEAVGLVGESGSGKTTLGQTVLRLQNKTGGEVRFRGRNIFDLDRDSLRDLRPQMQYIFQDPYSSLNPRLPIITAIGEPMLEHGLAGKTNVRDRVADVLRLCGMDADALDRYPHEFSGGQRQRIGIARAMGLKPDFVVADEPVASLDVSVQAQIINLFSDLQERRGTTFMFISHDLSVVEHLCSRLMIMYLGVIVEVGSREEIFSNPIHPYTKELLDAIPAANPKGRHALRKSDSEPFAVRRSYAHDIRDGQVPELRKVNEHHWVAWS
;
A
#
# COMPACT_ATOMS: atom_id res chain seq x y z
N MET A 1 -18.30 -18.62 -19.45
CA MET A 1 -18.56 -18.93 -18.06
C MET A 1 -19.35 -17.84 -17.36
N LEU A 2 -18.78 -16.69 -17.04
CA LEU A 2 -19.53 -15.52 -16.59
C LEU A 2 -19.70 -14.54 -17.76
N ARG A 3 -20.92 -14.00 -17.94
CA ARG A 3 -21.21 -12.93 -18.90
C ARG A 3 -22.00 -11.84 -18.19
N VAL A 4 -21.53 -10.62 -18.28
CA VAL A 4 -22.19 -9.42 -17.78
C VAL A 4 -22.56 -8.57 -18.99
N ARG A 5 -23.80 -8.06 -19.08
CA ARG A 5 -24.29 -7.24 -20.17
C ARG A 5 -25.12 -6.08 -19.63
N ASP A 6 -24.74 -4.91 -20.07
CA ASP A 6 -25.44 -3.63 -19.84
C ASP A 6 -25.75 -3.39 -18.35
N LEU A 7 -24.85 -3.85 -17.45
CA LEU A 7 -25.03 -3.77 -16.00
C LEU A 7 -25.05 -2.31 -15.54
N CYS A 8 -26.11 -1.97 -14.78
CA CYS A 8 -26.27 -0.65 -14.15
C CYS A 8 -26.55 -0.83 -12.66
N VAL A 9 -25.79 -0.07 -11.83
CA VAL A 9 -25.97 -0.06 -10.38
C VAL A 9 -25.99 1.36 -9.86
N ASP A 10 -27.04 1.67 -9.11
CA ASP A 10 -27.33 2.99 -8.59
C ASP A 10 -27.28 3.02 -7.06
N PHE A 11 -26.76 4.12 -6.52
CA PHE A 11 -26.76 4.44 -5.09
C PHE A 11 -27.52 5.74 -4.88
N PRO A 12 -28.71 5.70 -4.24
CA PRO A 12 -29.41 6.93 -3.86
C PRO A 12 -28.63 7.70 -2.78
N LEU A 13 -28.46 8.99 -2.97
CA LEU A 13 -27.80 9.90 -2.03
C LEU A 13 -28.82 10.70 -1.23
N GLU A 14 -28.38 11.26 -0.09
CA GLU A 14 -29.18 12.20 0.69
C GLU A 14 -29.49 13.45 -0.18
N GLY A 15 -30.76 13.85 -0.23
CA GLY A 15 -31.21 14.96 -1.10
C GLY A 15 -31.89 14.52 -2.40
N GLY A 16 -31.97 13.22 -2.70
CA GLY A 16 -32.68 12.67 -3.87
C GLY A 16 -31.81 12.58 -5.14
N GLU A 17 -30.54 12.87 -5.05
CA GLU A 17 -29.56 12.59 -6.11
C GLU A 17 -29.25 11.10 -6.17
N VAL A 18 -28.90 10.62 -7.36
CA VAL A 18 -28.51 9.21 -7.59
C VAL A 18 -27.10 9.18 -8.14
N ARG A 19 -26.24 8.42 -7.48
CA ARG A 19 -24.89 8.12 -7.98
C ARG A 19 -24.92 6.84 -8.80
N HIS A 20 -24.64 6.94 -10.08
CA HIS A 20 -24.48 5.80 -10.99
C HIS A 20 -23.08 5.18 -10.77
N ALA A 21 -22.98 4.17 -9.90
CA ALA A 21 -21.70 3.54 -9.58
C ALA A 21 -21.22 2.60 -10.71
N VAL A 22 -22.16 1.98 -11.44
CA VAL A 22 -21.91 1.14 -12.62
C VAL A 22 -22.91 1.56 -13.68
N ASN A 23 -22.45 1.82 -14.90
CA ASN A 23 -23.25 2.39 -15.96
C ASN A 23 -22.92 1.70 -17.30
N ASP A 24 -23.79 0.81 -17.74
CA ASP A 24 -23.68 0.07 -19.01
C ASP A 24 -22.39 -0.77 -19.12
N VAL A 25 -22.09 -1.55 -18.08
CA VAL A 25 -20.89 -2.38 -18.03
C VAL A 25 -21.15 -3.76 -18.64
N SER A 26 -20.34 -4.11 -19.66
CA SER A 26 -20.41 -5.39 -20.36
C SER A 26 -19.03 -6.02 -20.50
N PHE A 27 -18.86 -7.27 -20.06
CA PHE A 27 -17.63 -8.06 -20.20
C PHE A 27 -17.88 -9.57 -20.05
N ASP A 28 -16.87 -10.36 -20.39
CA ASP A 28 -16.89 -11.82 -20.29
C ASP A 28 -15.70 -12.34 -19.47
N VAL A 29 -15.94 -13.43 -18.70
CA VAL A 29 -14.88 -14.24 -18.10
C VAL A 29 -14.94 -15.63 -18.75
N PRO A 30 -14.02 -15.97 -19.65
CA PRO A 30 -13.94 -17.31 -20.26
C PRO A 30 -13.59 -18.41 -19.25
N HIS A 31 -13.88 -19.65 -19.59
CA HIS A 31 -13.48 -20.80 -18.76
C HIS A 31 -11.94 -20.92 -18.67
N GLY A 32 -11.43 -21.17 -17.48
CA GLY A 32 -10.01 -21.42 -17.23
C GLY A 32 -9.11 -20.19 -17.45
N SER A 33 -9.68 -19.01 -17.68
CA SER A 33 -8.94 -17.76 -17.89
C SER A 33 -8.90 -16.87 -16.66
N VAL A 34 -7.95 -15.93 -16.66
CA VAL A 34 -7.90 -14.80 -15.73
C VAL A 34 -8.33 -13.55 -16.50
N THR A 35 -9.49 -12.98 -16.11
CA THR A 35 -9.93 -11.67 -16.59
C THR A 35 -9.64 -10.64 -15.52
N CYS A 36 -8.82 -9.63 -15.82
CA CYS A 36 -8.52 -8.55 -14.90
C CYS A 36 -9.46 -7.37 -15.12
N LEU A 37 -10.09 -6.90 -14.06
CA LEU A 37 -10.87 -5.67 -14.02
C LEU A 37 -10.03 -4.58 -13.38
N VAL A 38 -9.66 -3.54 -14.14
CA VAL A 38 -8.67 -2.53 -13.72
C VAL A 38 -9.22 -1.12 -13.82
N GLY A 39 -8.69 -0.21 -13.02
CA GLY A 39 -9.07 1.21 -12.97
C GLY A 39 -8.79 1.82 -11.62
N GLU A 40 -8.97 3.13 -11.47
CA GLU A 40 -8.80 3.85 -10.20
C GLU A 40 -9.87 3.48 -9.16
N SER A 41 -9.62 3.83 -7.89
CA SER A 41 -10.62 3.70 -6.83
C SER A 41 -11.88 4.49 -7.17
N GLY A 42 -13.05 3.91 -6.86
CA GLY A 42 -14.32 4.52 -7.23
C GLY A 42 -14.73 4.36 -8.69
N SER A 43 -13.96 3.67 -9.55
CA SER A 43 -14.37 3.38 -10.94
C SER A 43 -15.46 2.30 -11.07
N GLY A 44 -15.96 1.73 -9.96
CA GLY A 44 -17.05 0.77 -9.96
C GLY A 44 -16.64 -0.71 -9.97
N LYS A 45 -15.34 -1.05 -9.91
CA LYS A 45 -14.83 -2.44 -9.99
C LYS A 45 -15.42 -3.39 -8.95
N SER A 46 -15.30 -3.04 -7.67
CA SER A 46 -15.80 -3.89 -6.56
C SER A 46 -17.31 -4.00 -6.58
N VAL A 47 -18.03 -2.90 -6.92
CA VAL A 47 -19.49 -2.92 -7.09
C VAL A 47 -19.89 -3.84 -8.24
N THR A 48 -19.19 -3.79 -9.38
CA THR A 48 -19.39 -4.70 -10.51
C THR A 48 -19.17 -6.15 -10.10
N ALA A 49 -18.10 -6.43 -9.34
CA ALA A 49 -17.80 -7.78 -8.86
C ALA A 49 -18.87 -8.30 -7.88
N MET A 50 -19.28 -7.49 -6.89
CA MET A 50 -20.35 -7.84 -5.95
C MET A 50 -21.68 -8.07 -6.65
N SER A 51 -21.99 -7.31 -7.71
CA SER A 51 -23.19 -7.50 -8.53
C SER A 51 -23.23 -8.90 -9.16
N THR A 52 -22.07 -9.48 -9.53
CA THR A 52 -22.02 -10.81 -10.17
C THR A 52 -22.47 -11.96 -9.27
N ILE A 53 -22.54 -11.72 -7.97
CA ILE A 53 -23.03 -12.65 -6.95
C ILE A 53 -24.22 -12.06 -6.17
N ASP A 54 -24.84 -10.99 -6.67
CA ASP A 54 -25.96 -10.27 -6.05
C ASP A 54 -25.71 -9.91 -4.57
N LEU A 55 -24.53 -9.31 -4.30
CA LEU A 55 -24.07 -8.85 -2.97
C LEU A 55 -23.83 -7.34 -2.94
N VAL A 56 -24.63 -6.56 -3.69
CA VAL A 56 -24.56 -5.10 -3.61
C VAL A 56 -25.15 -4.65 -2.28
N ASP A 57 -24.35 -3.91 -1.49
CA ASP A 57 -24.78 -3.39 -0.19
C ASP A 57 -25.86 -2.31 -0.32
N GLU A 58 -26.86 -2.33 0.57
CA GLU A 58 -27.83 -1.25 0.69
C GLU A 58 -27.13 0.08 1.05
N PRO A 59 -27.54 1.23 0.46
CA PRO A 59 -28.75 1.45 -0.37
C PRO A 59 -28.56 1.19 -1.88
N GLY A 60 -27.44 0.60 -2.32
CA GLY A 60 -27.16 0.28 -3.73
C GLY A 60 -28.16 -0.72 -4.31
N ARG A 61 -28.49 -0.55 -5.58
CA ARG A 61 -29.44 -1.43 -6.30
C ARG A 61 -28.98 -1.66 -7.75
N ILE A 62 -29.07 -2.91 -8.19
CA ILE A 62 -28.95 -3.24 -9.62
C ILE A 62 -30.23 -2.78 -10.28
N VAL A 63 -30.12 -1.80 -11.21
CA VAL A 63 -31.27 -1.18 -11.89
C VAL A 63 -31.43 -1.63 -13.34
N GLY A 64 -30.42 -2.32 -13.90
CA GLY A 64 -30.46 -2.82 -15.28
C GLY A 64 -29.36 -3.80 -15.58
N GLY A 65 -29.49 -4.45 -16.74
CA GLY A 65 -28.54 -5.43 -17.25
C GLY A 65 -28.87 -6.88 -16.92
N THR A 66 -27.99 -7.79 -17.36
CA THR A 66 -28.09 -9.23 -17.12
C THR A 66 -26.74 -9.81 -16.70
N ILE A 67 -26.78 -10.78 -15.79
CA ILE A 67 -25.60 -11.50 -15.30
C ILE A 67 -25.85 -12.99 -15.47
N THR A 68 -25.10 -13.62 -16.38
CA THR A 68 -25.26 -15.05 -16.67
C THR A 68 -24.04 -15.84 -16.25
N PHE A 69 -24.22 -16.85 -15.41
CA PHE A 69 -23.17 -17.78 -14.99
C PHE A 69 -23.53 -19.20 -15.42
N ASP A 70 -22.67 -19.87 -16.20
CA ASP A 70 -22.88 -21.20 -16.80
C ASP A 70 -24.27 -21.35 -17.47
N GLY A 71 -24.76 -20.29 -18.12
CA GLY A 71 -26.04 -20.27 -18.83
C GLY A 71 -27.25 -19.93 -17.96
N HIS A 72 -27.09 -19.73 -16.66
CA HIS A 72 -28.14 -19.33 -15.73
C HIS A 72 -28.08 -17.86 -15.40
N ASP A 73 -29.23 -17.19 -15.42
CA ASP A 73 -29.32 -15.78 -14.99
C ASP A 73 -29.27 -15.71 -13.46
N VAL A 74 -28.22 -15.03 -12.95
CA VAL A 74 -27.95 -14.91 -11.52
C VAL A 74 -29.01 -14.10 -10.80
N LEU A 75 -29.50 -13.02 -11.44
CA LEU A 75 -30.46 -12.08 -10.84
C LEU A 75 -31.88 -12.68 -10.71
N SER A 76 -32.16 -13.77 -11.45
CA SER A 76 -33.43 -14.48 -11.37
C SER A 76 -33.44 -15.63 -10.37
N LEU A 77 -32.28 -15.92 -9.72
CA LEU A 77 -32.19 -17.05 -8.79
C LEU A 77 -32.95 -16.76 -7.49
N ASN A 78 -33.64 -17.79 -6.97
CA ASN A 78 -34.18 -17.71 -5.62
C ASN A 78 -33.05 -17.80 -4.57
N HIS A 79 -33.33 -17.36 -3.34
CA HIS A 79 -32.36 -17.27 -2.23
C HIS A 79 -31.56 -18.58 -2.03
N LYS A 80 -32.23 -19.76 -2.06
CA LYS A 80 -31.55 -21.05 -1.87
C LYS A 80 -30.56 -21.38 -2.99
N ASN A 81 -30.91 -21.07 -4.24
CA ASN A 81 -30.04 -21.31 -5.39
C ASN A 81 -28.88 -20.29 -5.42
N LEU A 82 -29.13 -19.06 -4.96
CA LEU A 82 -28.13 -18.02 -4.82
C LEU A 82 -27.11 -18.37 -3.70
N GLU A 83 -27.58 -18.86 -2.54
CA GLU A 83 -26.69 -19.37 -1.49
C GLU A 83 -25.81 -20.52 -1.98
N ARG A 84 -26.37 -21.42 -2.80
CA ARG A 84 -25.59 -22.51 -3.38
C ARG A 84 -24.59 -22.01 -4.43
N LEU A 85 -24.99 -21.04 -5.25
CA LEU A 85 -24.08 -20.38 -6.21
C LEU A 85 -22.88 -19.76 -5.50
N ARG A 86 -23.14 -19.05 -4.37
CA ARG A 86 -22.13 -18.46 -3.49
C ARG A 86 -21.42 -19.56 -2.71
N GLY A 87 -20.29 -20.04 -3.23
CA GLY A 87 -19.43 -21.07 -2.63
C GLY A 87 -19.17 -22.27 -3.54
N GLU A 88 -20.21 -22.92 -4.13
CA GLU A 88 -20.02 -24.02 -5.07
C GLU A 88 -19.77 -23.57 -6.52
N GLY A 89 -20.41 -22.48 -6.95
CA GLY A 89 -20.26 -21.92 -8.30
C GLY A 89 -19.22 -20.81 -8.35
N ILE A 90 -19.45 -19.77 -7.55
CA ILE A 90 -18.65 -18.56 -7.46
C ILE A 90 -18.24 -18.35 -6.01
N SER A 91 -16.97 -18.05 -5.78
CA SER A 91 -16.47 -17.60 -4.48
C SER A 91 -15.76 -16.28 -4.61
N MET A 92 -15.64 -15.53 -3.50
CA MET A 92 -15.02 -14.22 -3.48
C MET A 92 -13.94 -14.11 -2.40
N ILE A 93 -12.83 -13.50 -2.73
CA ILE A 93 -11.81 -12.97 -1.82
C ILE A 93 -12.04 -11.47 -1.75
N PHE A 94 -12.30 -10.94 -0.56
CA PHE A 94 -12.54 -9.52 -0.32
C PHE A 94 -11.23 -8.76 -0.11
N GLN A 95 -11.27 -7.45 -0.29
CA GLN A 95 -10.12 -6.55 -0.27
C GLN A 95 -9.33 -6.60 1.05
N GLU A 96 -10.01 -6.70 2.21
CA GLU A 96 -9.35 -6.67 3.52
C GLU A 96 -9.54 -7.99 4.28
N PRO A 97 -8.49 -8.84 4.38
CA PRO A 97 -8.62 -10.17 5.01
C PRO A 97 -8.97 -10.10 6.49
N MET A 98 -8.52 -9.08 7.21
CA MET A 98 -8.80 -8.93 8.64
C MET A 98 -10.24 -8.52 8.93
N HIS A 99 -10.89 -7.80 8.02
CA HIS A 99 -12.30 -7.43 8.13
C HIS A 99 -13.25 -8.55 7.65
N SER A 100 -12.77 -9.41 6.74
CA SER A 100 -13.56 -10.53 6.20
C SER A 100 -13.62 -11.72 7.15
N LEU A 101 -12.62 -11.87 8.03
CA LEU A 101 -12.60 -12.92 9.04
C LEU A 101 -13.30 -12.46 10.32
N ASN A 102 -14.16 -13.31 10.90
CA ASN A 102 -14.80 -13.01 12.17
C ASN A 102 -13.77 -13.04 13.32
N PRO A 103 -13.48 -11.89 13.97
CA PRO A 103 -12.38 -11.78 14.93
C PRO A 103 -12.58 -12.58 16.22
N VAL A 104 -13.81 -12.97 16.55
CA VAL A 104 -14.14 -13.73 17.77
C VAL A 104 -14.24 -15.24 17.54
N LEU A 105 -14.05 -15.70 16.29
CA LEU A 105 -14.05 -17.11 15.94
C LEU A 105 -12.64 -17.56 15.52
N ARG A 106 -12.25 -18.77 15.94
CA ARG A 106 -10.99 -19.38 15.50
C ARG A 106 -11.04 -19.71 14.01
N VAL A 107 -9.90 -19.65 13.34
CA VAL A 107 -9.72 -19.96 11.91
C VAL A 107 -10.34 -21.31 11.54
N GLY A 108 -10.02 -22.36 12.31
CA GLY A 108 -10.52 -23.71 12.04
C GLY A 108 -12.02 -23.82 12.11
N LYS A 109 -12.70 -23.04 12.97
CA LYS A 109 -14.15 -23.02 13.04
C LYS A 109 -14.75 -22.40 11.79
N GLN A 110 -14.24 -21.24 11.36
CA GLN A 110 -14.74 -20.54 10.16
C GLN A 110 -14.58 -21.40 8.90
N LEU A 111 -13.40 -21.97 8.68
CA LEU A 111 -13.14 -22.82 7.53
C LEU A 111 -13.95 -24.12 7.54
N SER A 112 -14.08 -24.78 8.71
CA SER A 112 -14.85 -26.03 8.80
C SER A 112 -16.36 -25.79 8.69
N GLU A 113 -16.88 -24.67 9.15
CA GLU A 113 -18.28 -24.27 9.00
C GLU A 113 -18.63 -24.06 7.52
N THR A 114 -17.81 -23.36 6.75
CA THR A 114 -17.98 -23.19 5.31
C THR A 114 -18.08 -24.55 4.59
N ILE A 115 -17.18 -25.50 4.92
CA ILE A 115 -17.20 -26.84 4.34
C ILE A 115 -18.48 -27.59 4.74
N GLN A 116 -18.93 -27.49 5.99
CA GLN A 116 -20.16 -28.19 6.45
C GLN A 116 -21.40 -27.65 5.74
N VAL A 117 -21.53 -26.33 5.65
CA VAL A 117 -22.71 -25.68 5.03
C VAL A 117 -22.85 -26.08 3.57
N HIS A 118 -21.78 -26.03 2.79
CA HIS A 118 -21.84 -26.28 1.35
C HIS A 118 -21.74 -27.76 0.96
N SER A 119 -20.99 -28.59 1.69
CA SER A 119 -20.78 -29.99 1.31
C SER A 119 -21.59 -30.99 2.14
N GLY A 120 -22.28 -30.55 3.21
CA GLY A 120 -22.98 -31.44 4.14
C GLY A 120 -22.03 -32.38 4.91
N ALA A 121 -20.76 -32.11 4.96
CA ALA A 121 -19.74 -32.95 5.60
C ALA A 121 -19.92 -33.00 7.11
N SER A 122 -19.60 -34.14 7.73
CA SER A 122 -19.56 -34.26 9.18
C SER A 122 -18.49 -33.32 9.75
N ARG A 123 -18.63 -32.91 11.02
CA ARG A 123 -17.68 -32.03 11.72
C ARG A 123 -16.22 -32.52 11.64
N GLU A 124 -16.03 -33.84 11.82
CA GLU A 124 -14.68 -34.44 11.76
C GLU A 124 -14.09 -34.38 10.35
N SER A 125 -14.91 -34.70 9.33
CA SER A 125 -14.50 -34.63 7.93
C SER A 125 -14.18 -33.20 7.51
N ALA A 126 -15.03 -32.24 7.88
CA ALA A 126 -14.79 -30.81 7.61
C ALA A 126 -13.50 -30.32 8.27
N TRP A 127 -13.23 -30.71 9.51
CA TRP A 127 -11.99 -30.36 10.20
C TRP A 127 -10.75 -30.90 9.50
N LYS A 128 -10.76 -32.18 9.07
CA LYS A 128 -9.65 -32.79 8.32
C LYS A 128 -9.43 -32.09 6.97
N ARG A 129 -10.52 -31.79 6.23
CA ARG A 129 -10.45 -31.04 4.97
C ARG A 129 -9.92 -29.62 5.19
N SER A 130 -10.30 -28.94 6.26
CA SER A 130 -9.78 -27.62 6.62
C SER A 130 -8.27 -27.64 6.80
N MET A 131 -7.74 -28.63 7.53
CA MET A 131 -6.29 -28.79 7.70
C MET A 131 -5.56 -29.01 6.36
N GLN A 132 -6.15 -29.82 5.47
CA GLN A 132 -5.59 -30.04 4.14
C GLN A 132 -5.53 -28.76 3.32
N TRP A 133 -6.56 -27.91 3.38
CA TRP A 133 -6.57 -26.64 2.69
C TRP A 133 -5.54 -25.65 3.26
N LEU A 134 -5.42 -25.55 4.58
CA LEU A 134 -4.37 -24.71 5.19
C LEU A 134 -2.96 -25.17 4.78
N LYS A 135 -2.74 -26.48 4.66
CA LYS A 135 -1.49 -27.01 4.12
C LYS A 135 -1.31 -26.68 2.64
N ARG A 136 -2.38 -26.79 1.83
CA ARG A 136 -2.35 -26.52 0.39
C ARG A 136 -2.04 -25.06 0.07
N VAL A 137 -2.53 -24.12 0.88
CA VAL A 137 -2.19 -22.68 0.75
C VAL A 137 -0.84 -22.32 1.37
N GLY A 138 -0.05 -23.32 1.83
CA GLY A 138 1.32 -23.14 2.30
C GLY A 138 1.45 -22.53 3.70
N LEU A 139 0.45 -22.68 4.56
CA LEU A 139 0.55 -22.22 5.95
C LEU A 139 1.40 -23.19 6.79
N PRO A 140 2.40 -22.70 7.55
CA PRO A 140 3.19 -23.54 8.46
C PRO A 140 2.33 -23.96 9.66
N ASN A 141 2.53 -25.17 10.13
CA ASN A 141 1.84 -25.74 11.31
C ASN A 141 0.31 -25.56 11.26
N PRO A 142 -0.41 -26.18 10.28
CA PRO A 142 -1.85 -26.01 10.11
C PRO A 142 -2.67 -26.26 11.39
N GLU A 143 -2.24 -27.21 12.22
CA GLU A 143 -2.90 -27.52 13.50
C GLU A 143 -2.89 -26.34 14.48
N ARG A 144 -1.78 -25.61 14.55
CA ARG A 144 -1.68 -24.37 15.33
C ARG A 144 -2.58 -23.29 14.74
N VAL A 145 -2.53 -23.09 13.41
CA VAL A 145 -3.32 -22.07 12.72
C VAL A 145 -4.84 -22.31 12.88
N MET A 146 -5.30 -23.58 12.85
CA MET A 146 -6.69 -23.92 13.13
C MET A 146 -7.21 -23.39 14.47
N ASN A 147 -6.32 -23.29 15.46
CA ASN A 147 -6.64 -22.86 16.82
C ASN A 147 -6.43 -21.36 17.08
N MET A 148 -5.81 -20.64 16.14
CA MET A 148 -5.56 -19.19 16.23
C MET A 148 -6.82 -18.39 15.91
N TYR A 149 -6.87 -17.17 16.46
CA TYR A 149 -7.82 -16.15 16.09
C TYR A 149 -7.26 -15.26 14.96
N PRO A 150 -8.10 -14.58 14.17
CA PRO A 150 -7.63 -13.70 13.09
C PRO A 150 -6.56 -12.69 13.52
N HIS A 151 -6.73 -12.04 14.67
CA HIS A 151 -5.79 -11.04 15.19
C HIS A 151 -4.40 -11.60 15.58
N GLU A 152 -4.25 -12.91 15.64
CA GLU A 152 -2.94 -13.58 15.90
C GLU A 152 -2.20 -13.91 14.60
N LEU A 153 -2.82 -13.65 13.42
CA LEU A 153 -2.24 -13.92 12.10
C LEU A 153 -1.50 -12.69 11.57
N SER A 154 -0.43 -12.91 10.80
CA SER A 154 0.11 -11.85 9.94
C SER A 154 -0.81 -11.61 8.74
N GLY A 155 -0.70 -10.44 8.06
CA GLY A 155 -1.50 -10.13 6.89
C GLY A 155 -1.44 -11.20 5.79
N GLY A 156 -0.24 -11.68 5.46
CA GLY A 156 -0.06 -12.77 4.49
C GLY A 156 -0.63 -14.13 4.95
N MET A 157 -0.63 -14.42 6.26
CA MET A 157 -1.29 -15.62 6.80
C MET A 157 -2.80 -15.49 6.72
N ALA A 158 -3.36 -14.33 7.09
CA ALA A 158 -4.79 -14.06 7.01
C ALA A 158 -5.29 -14.17 5.55
N GLN A 159 -4.52 -13.64 4.60
CA GLN A 159 -4.82 -13.74 3.17
C GLN A 159 -4.85 -15.21 2.69
N ARG A 160 -3.88 -16.02 3.09
CA ARG A 160 -3.86 -17.46 2.77
C ARG A 160 -5.03 -18.21 3.40
N VAL A 161 -5.45 -17.85 4.62
CA VAL A 161 -6.67 -18.40 5.26
C VAL A 161 -7.89 -18.02 4.45
N MET A 162 -8.01 -16.77 4.00
CA MET A 162 -9.13 -16.31 3.17
C MET A 162 -9.20 -17.05 1.83
N ILE A 163 -8.05 -17.26 1.18
CA ILE A 163 -7.96 -18.09 -0.04
C ILE A 163 -8.43 -19.53 0.25
N ALA A 164 -8.02 -20.12 1.38
CA ALA A 164 -8.46 -21.45 1.76
C ALA A 164 -9.97 -21.52 1.97
N ILE A 165 -10.59 -20.52 2.62
CA ILE A 165 -12.05 -20.43 2.81
C ILE A 165 -12.75 -20.30 1.45
N ALA A 166 -12.28 -19.41 0.58
CA ALA A 166 -12.88 -19.20 -0.73
C ALA A 166 -12.85 -20.46 -1.63
N LEU A 167 -11.77 -21.24 -1.55
CA LEU A 167 -11.57 -22.38 -2.44
C LEU A 167 -11.99 -23.75 -1.86
N CYS A 168 -12.28 -23.85 -0.56
CA CYS A 168 -12.52 -25.13 0.11
C CYS A 168 -13.76 -25.89 -0.40
N CYS A 169 -14.69 -25.19 -1.06
CA CYS A 169 -15.90 -25.79 -1.66
C CYS A 169 -15.74 -26.12 -3.15
N GLY A 170 -14.58 -25.82 -3.76
CA GLY A 170 -14.28 -26.13 -5.17
C GLY A 170 -15.08 -25.30 -6.18
N PRO A 171 -15.08 -23.95 -6.05
CA PRO A 171 -15.80 -23.09 -6.98
C PRO A 171 -15.22 -23.18 -8.39
N LYS A 172 -16.05 -22.84 -9.39
CA LYS A 172 -15.62 -22.74 -10.80
C LYS A 172 -15.02 -21.36 -11.13
N LEU A 173 -15.52 -20.32 -10.45
CA LEU A 173 -15.06 -18.94 -10.58
C LEU A 173 -14.65 -18.40 -9.22
N LEU A 174 -13.47 -17.81 -9.18
CA LEU A 174 -12.99 -17.00 -8.05
C LEU A 174 -13.02 -15.53 -8.44
N ILE A 175 -13.70 -14.72 -7.66
CA ILE A 175 -13.60 -13.27 -7.69
C ILE A 175 -12.54 -12.89 -6.66
N ALA A 176 -11.47 -12.23 -7.08
CA ALA A 176 -10.40 -11.78 -6.22
C ALA A 176 -10.36 -10.25 -6.25
N ASP A 177 -10.97 -9.61 -5.24
CA ASP A 177 -11.05 -8.16 -5.13
C ASP A 177 -9.82 -7.64 -4.37
N GLU A 178 -8.89 -7.08 -5.12
CA GLU A 178 -7.60 -6.58 -4.64
C GLU A 178 -6.88 -7.51 -3.65
N PRO A 179 -6.65 -8.78 -4.01
CA PRO A 179 -6.22 -9.82 -3.07
C PRO A 179 -4.78 -9.63 -2.56
N THR A 180 -4.07 -8.64 -3.06
CA THR A 180 -2.67 -8.35 -2.71
C THR A 180 -2.47 -6.95 -2.12
N THR A 181 -3.53 -6.16 -1.99
CA THR A 181 -3.48 -4.81 -1.39
C THR A 181 -3.01 -4.89 0.07
N ALA A 182 -2.16 -3.96 0.49
CA ALA A 182 -1.53 -3.90 1.81
C ALA A 182 -0.58 -5.08 2.15
N LEU A 183 -0.17 -5.87 1.16
CA LEU A 183 0.88 -6.88 1.31
C LEU A 183 2.22 -6.34 0.79
N ASP A 184 3.31 -6.76 1.42
CA ASP A 184 4.64 -6.49 0.86
C ASP A 184 4.87 -7.25 -0.46
N VAL A 185 5.80 -6.74 -1.29
CA VAL A 185 6.03 -7.20 -2.66
C VAL A 185 6.33 -8.71 -2.72
N THR A 186 7.04 -9.26 -1.74
CA THR A 186 7.39 -10.68 -1.71
C THR A 186 6.19 -11.55 -1.35
N ILE A 187 5.36 -11.15 -0.39
CA ILE A 187 4.11 -11.85 -0.07
C ILE A 187 3.12 -11.71 -1.22
N GLN A 188 3.03 -10.53 -1.87
CA GLN A 188 2.22 -10.33 -3.07
C GLN A 188 2.60 -11.35 -4.17
N ALA A 189 3.88 -11.46 -4.52
CA ALA A 189 4.35 -12.42 -5.51
C ALA A 189 3.98 -13.87 -5.14
N GLN A 190 4.12 -14.24 -3.85
CA GLN A 190 3.72 -15.56 -3.35
C GLN A 190 2.22 -15.83 -3.47
N ILE A 191 1.37 -14.85 -3.17
CA ILE A 191 -0.09 -14.98 -3.28
C ILE A 191 -0.50 -15.11 -4.74
N ILE A 192 0.08 -14.31 -5.63
CA ILE A 192 -0.15 -14.40 -7.07
C ILE A 192 0.23 -15.79 -7.59
N HIS A 193 1.44 -16.26 -7.28
CA HIS A 193 1.90 -17.59 -7.67
C HIS A 193 0.98 -18.70 -7.12
N LEU A 194 0.56 -18.59 -5.86
CA LEU A 194 -0.39 -19.53 -5.24
C LEU A 194 -1.73 -19.57 -5.99
N LEU A 195 -2.30 -18.42 -6.32
CA LEU A 195 -3.58 -18.34 -7.06
C LEU A 195 -3.46 -18.94 -8.46
N LEU A 196 -2.38 -18.63 -9.20
CA LEU A 196 -2.13 -19.20 -10.53
C LEU A 196 -1.92 -20.71 -10.47
N LYS A 197 -1.16 -21.21 -9.51
CA LYS A 197 -0.97 -22.65 -9.28
C LYS A 197 -2.30 -23.36 -8.98
N LEU A 198 -3.10 -22.80 -8.06
CA LEU A 198 -4.41 -23.36 -7.72
C LEU A 198 -5.38 -23.29 -8.91
N LYS A 199 -5.34 -22.22 -9.72
CA LYS A 199 -6.09 -22.10 -10.98
C LYS A 199 -5.81 -23.29 -11.90
N GLU A 200 -4.56 -23.63 -12.15
CA GLU A 200 -4.17 -24.74 -13.00
C GLU A 200 -4.55 -26.11 -12.41
N GLU A 201 -4.35 -26.30 -11.10
CA GLU A 201 -4.61 -27.57 -10.42
C GLU A 201 -6.10 -27.95 -10.39
N ILE A 202 -7.01 -26.97 -10.24
CA ILE A 202 -8.46 -27.25 -10.09
C ILE A 202 -9.29 -26.76 -11.26
N GLY A 203 -8.67 -26.22 -12.32
CA GLY A 203 -9.38 -25.72 -13.50
C GLY A 203 -10.22 -24.48 -13.24
N LEU A 204 -9.75 -23.60 -12.34
CA LEU A 204 -10.45 -22.41 -11.87
C LEU A 204 -10.38 -21.28 -12.90
N SER A 205 -11.45 -20.49 -13.03
CA SER A 205 -11.43 -19.20 -13.69
C SER A 205 -11.33 -18.09 -12.64
N ILE A 206 -10.70 -16.98 -12.97
CA ILE A 206 -10.52 -15.89 -12.01
C ILE A 206 -10.98 -14.56 -12.62
N LEU A 207 -11.84 -13.85 -11.92
CA LEU A 207 -12.07 -12.41 -12.09
C LEU A 207 -11.19 -11.69 -11.07
N PHE A 208 -10.11 -11.09 -11.55
CA PHE A 208 -9.09 -10.46 -10.70
C PHE A 208 -9.24 -8.95 -10.75
N ILE A 209 -9.48 -8.31 -9.63
CA ILE A 209 -9.62 -6.87 -9.53
C ILE A 209 -8.33 -6.31 -8.95
N THR A 210 -7.77 -5.31 -9.61
CA THR A 210 -6.58 -4.61 -9.15
C THR A 210 -6.45 -3.25 -9.84
N HIS A 211 -5.73 -2.34 -9.21
CA HIS A 211 -5.27 -1.10 -9.82
C HIS A 211 -3.80 -1.17 -10.29
N ASP A 212 -3.08 -2.29 -9.99
CA ASP A 212 -1.67 -2.46 -10.33
C ASP A 212 -1.48 -3.18 -11.67
N PHE A 213 -1.08 -2.43 -12.71
CA PHE A 213 -0.77 -2.96 -14.05
C PHE A 213 0.42 -3.93 -14.07
N GLY A 214 1.33 -3.90 -13.08
CA GLY A 214 2.37 -4.91 -12.98
C GLY A 214 1.79 -6.28 -12.64
N VAL A 215 0.85 -6.33 -11.70
CA VAL A 215 0.09 -7.55 -11.39
C VAL A 215 -0.72 -8.00 -12.60
N VAL A 216 -1.39 -7.07 -13.29
CA VAL A 216 -2.14 -7.38 -14.53
C VAL A 216 -1.24 -8.02 -15.59
N ALA A 217 -0.06 -7.43 -15.85
CA ALA A 217 0.91 -7.98 -16.78
C ALA A 217 1.30 -9.43 -16.45
N GLU A 218 1.33 -9.79 -15.19
CA GLU A 218 1.74 -11.12 -14.71
C GLU A 218 0.61 -12.15 -14.79
N VAL A 219 -0.64 -11.77 -14.44
CA VAL A 219 -1.73 -12.73 -14.25
C VAL A 219 -2.76 -12.77 -15.36
N ALA A 220 -3.06 -11.63 -16.04
CA ALA A 220 -4.24 -11.49 -16.89
C ALA A 220 -4.11 -12.21 -18.25
N ASP A 221 -5.13 -12.93 -18.66
CA ASP A 221 -5.33 -13.35 -20.04
C ASP A 221 -6.11 -12.26 -20.80
N TYR A 222 -7.11 -11.68 -20.13
CA TYR A 222 -7.95 -10.59 -20.63
C TYR A 222 -7.96 -9.44 -19.63
N VAL A 223 -8.08 -8.21 -20.14
CA VAL A 223 -8.14 -6.98 -19.34
C VAL A 223 -9.38 -6.20 -19.71
N VAL A 224 -10.07 -5.69 -18.70
CA VAL A 224 -11.22 -4.80 -18.81
C VAL A 224 -10.89 -3.53 -18.01
N VAL A 225 -10.76 -2.39 -18.69
CA VAL A 225 -10.41 -1.12 -18.07
C VAL A 225 -11.69 -0.35 -17.78
N MET A 226 -11.87 0.01 -16.50
CA MET A 226 -13.04 0.78 -16.03
C MET A 226 -12.65 2.20 -15.63
N TYR A 227 -13.49 3.15 -16.02
CA TYR A 227 -13.41 4.55 -15.63
C TYR A 227 -14.81 5.11 -15.41
N GLU A 228 -15.05 5.78 -14.28
CA GLU A 228 -16.34 6.40 -13.90
C GLU A 228 -17.56 5.48 -14.14
N GLY A 229 -17.46 4.23 -13.67
CA GLY A 229 -18.55 3.27 -13.77
C GLY A 229 -18.75 2.64 -15.15
N ARG A 230 -17.89 2.90 -16.14
CA ARG A 230 -18.00 2.39 -17.52
C ARG A 230 -16.77 1.59 -17.92
N VAL A 231 -16.96 0.64 -18.84
CA VAL A 231 -15.84 0.00 -19.54
C VAL A 231 -15.38 0.93 -20.65
N VAL A 232 -14.12 1.37 -20.60
CA VAL A 232 -13.53 2.28 -21.59
C VAL A 232 -12.66 1.56 -22.60
N GLU A 233 -12.08 0.43 -22.21
CA GLU A 233 -11.28 -0.43 -23.09
C GLU A 233 -11.28 -1.86 -22.59
N HIS A 234 -11.25 -2.85 -23.50
CA HIS A 234 -11.10 -4.25 -23.16
C HIS A 234 -10.36 -4.99 -24.28
N GLY A 235 -9.63 -6.04 -23.91
CA GLY A 235 -8.88 -6.84 -24.89
C GLY A 235 -8.06 -7.92 -24.24
N ASP A 236 -7.27 -8.63 -25.04
CA ASP A 236 -6.22 -9.48 -24.49
C ASP A 236 -5.09 -8.61 -23.88
N VAL A 237 -4.34 -9.21 -22.96
CA VAL A 237 -3.33 -8.45 -22.21
C VAL A 237 -2.27 -7.83 -23.11
N TYR A 238 -1.85 -8.50 -24.17
CA TYR A 238 -0.81 -7.98 -25.09
C TYR A 238 -1.34 -6.77 -25.87
N GLY A 239 -2.61 -6.82 -26.32
CA GLY A 239 -3.26 -5.72 -27.00
C GLY A 239 -3.33 -4.46 -26.13
N ILE A 240 -3.73 -4.62 -24.86
CA ILE A 240 -3.83 -3.50 -23.91
C ILE A 240 -2.45 -2.91 -23.57
N PHE A 241 -1.39 -3.73 -23.45
CA PHE A 241 -0.06 -3.22 -23.09
C PHE A 241 0.72 -2.69 -24.28
N ASP A 242 0.68 -3.38 -25.43
CA ASP A 242 1.47 -2.99 -26.60
C ASP A 242 0.79 -1.90 -27.45
N HIS A 243 -0.55 -1.91 -27.49
CA HIS A 243 -1.35 -1.05 -28.36
C HIS A 243 -2.60 -0.47 -27.68
N PRO A 244 -2.48 0.18 -26.51
CA PRO A 244 -3.62 0.79 -25.84
C PRO A 244 -4.27 1.84 -26.74
N GLN A 245 -5.59 1.79 -26.88
CA GLN A 245 -6.33 2.73 -27.73
C GLN A 245 -6.88 3.90 -26.92
N HIS A 246 -7.53 3.58 -25.78
CA HIS A 246 -8.16 4.59 -24.98
C HIS A 246 -7.14 5.48 -24.26
N PRO A 247 -7.32 6.81 -24.28
CA PRO A 247 -6.42 7.74 -23.61
C PRO A 247 -6.19 7.46 -22.13
N TYR A 248 -7.22 7.09 -21.39
CA TYR A 248 -7.13 6.75 -19.99
C TYR A 248 -6.23 5.52 -19.73
N THR A 249 -6.34 4.48 -20.57
CA THR A 249 -5.48 3.29 -20.50
C THR A 249 -4.01 3.67 -20.70
N LYS A 250 -3.73 4.53 -21.69
CA LYS A 250 -2.38 5.06 -21.93
C LYS A 250 -1.85 5.81 -20.72
N ALA A 251 -2.69 6.68 -20.14
CA ALA A 251 -2.33 7.44 -18.96
C ALA A 251 -1.99 6.51 -17.77
N LEU A 252 -2.81 5.51 -17.49
CA LEU A 252 -2.57 4.56 -16.39
C LEU A 252 -1.26 3.77 -16.58
N LEU A 253 -0.93 3.39 -17.82
CA LEU A 253 0.32 2.70 -18.11
C LEU A 253 1.54 3.62 -17.97
N GLU A 254 1.40 4.91 -18.30
CA GLU A 254 2.49 5.90 -18.25
C GLU A 254 2.72 6.50 -16.85
N THR A 255 1.70 6.56 -16.00
CA THR A 255 1.79 7.20 -14.66
C THR A 255 2.54 6.36 -13.62
N ARG A 256 2.77 5.08 -13.90
CA ARG A 256 3.47 4.20 -12.97
C ARG A 256 4.98 4.49 -12.96
N PRO A 257 5.62 4.62 -11.78
CA PRO A 257 7.08 4.61 -11.71
C PRO A 257 7.59 3.23 -12.15
N MET A 258 8.48 3.21 -13.15
CA MET A 258 9.10 1.97 -13.64
C MET A 258 10.56 1.94 -13.23
N ILE A 259 11.01 0.78 -12.73
CA ILE A 259 12.41 0.56 -12.35
C ILE A 259 13.30 0.74 -13.58
N GLY A 260 14.36 1.53 -13.41
CA GLY A 260 15.32 1.84 -14.48
C GLY A 260 14.92 3.00 -15.39
N GLU A 261 13.70 3.56 -15.29
CA GLU A 261 13.30 4.76 -16.02
C GLU A 261 13.40 6.00 -15.12
N ARG A 262 14.38 6.85 -15.36
CA ARG A 262 14.54 8.11 -14.63
C ARG A 262 13.72 9.20 -15.28
N ARG A 263 12.58 9.53 -14.69
CA ARG A 263 11.80 10.74 -15.03
C ARG A 263 11.98 11.76 -13.91
N HIS A 264 12.27 13.02 -14.24
CA HIS A 264 12.38 14.08 -13.23
C HIS A 264 11.05 14.28 -12.49
N ARG A 265 9.94 14.10 -13.21
CA ARG A 265 8.58 14.17 -12.68
C ARG A 265 7.75 13.04 -13.29
N LEU A 266 6.97 12.36 -12.46
CA LEU A 266 6.03 11.35 -12.94
C LEU A 266 4.86 12.06 -13.64
N PRO A 267 4.48 11.61 -14.85
CA PRO A 267 3.28 12.15 -15.49
C PRO A 267 2.06 11.78 -14.64
N THR A 268 1.10 12.67 -14.54
CA THR A 268 -0.20 12.42 -13.91
C THR A 268 -1.28 12.28 -14.98
N VAL A 269 -2.39 11.64 -14.66
CA VAL A 269 -3.54 11.54 -15.58
C VAL A 269 -3.97 12.93 -16.06
N ARG A 270 -3.82 13.96 -15.22
CA ARG A 270 -4.09 15.37 -15.58
C ARG A 270 -3.14 15.95 -16.60
N ASP A 271 -1.84 15.68 -16.48
CA ASP A 271 -0.84 16.18 -17.44
C ASP A 271 -1.10 15.61 -18.84
N LEU A 272 -1.69 14.42 -18.87
CA LEU A 272 -2.06 13.72 -20.09
C LEU A 272 -3.48 14.09 -20.61
N ALA A 273 -4.35 14.60 -19.75
CA ALA A 273 -5.74 14.97 -20.07
C ALA A 273 -5.92 15.94 -21.26
N PRO A 274 -5.12 17.03 -21.41
CA PRO A 274 -5.25 17.92 -22.57
C PRO A 274 -4.93 17.24 -23.91
N ARG A 275 -4.07 16.23 -23.92
CA ARG A 275 -3.79 15.41 -25.09
C ARG A 275 -4.98 14.54 -25.48
N PHE A 276 -5.91 14.31 -24.54
CA PHE A 276 -7.03 13.40 -24.68
C PHE A 276 -8.34 14.10 -25.02
N SER A 277 -8.56 15.33 -24.54
CA SER A 277 -9.75 16.14 -24.88
C SER A 277 -9.80 16.48 -26.35
N ALA A 278 -8.64 16.61 -27.01
CA ALA A 278 -8.56 16.85 -28.45
C ALA A 278 -9.04 15.65 -29.31
N LEU A 279 -9.08 14.45 -28.76
CA LEU A 279 -9.44 13.21 -29.46
C LEU A 279 -10.90 12.79 -29.25
N SER A 280 -11.58 13.26 -28.19
CA SER A 280 -12.90 12.75 -27.76
C SER A 280 -14.07 13.68 -27.93
N GLY A 281 -13.89 14.94 -28.43
CA GLY A 281 -15.00 15.86 -28.70
C GLY A 281 -15.89 16.27 -27.51
N GLY A 282 -15.56 15.88 -26.30
CA GLY A 282 -16.25 16.21 -25.04
C GLY A 282 -15.29 16.07 -23.90
N ASN A 283 -15.44 16.87 -22.85
CA ASN A 283 -14.55 16.91 -21.71
C ASN A 283 -14.83 15.73 -20.73
N PRO A 284 -14.17 14.56 -20.85
CA PRO A 284 -14.42 13.43 -19.95
C PRO A 284 -13.74 13.57 -18.58
N LEU A 285 -12.97 14.66 -18.34
CA LEU A 285 -12.14 14.84 -17.16
C LEU A 285 -12.55 16.08 -16.32
N ALA A 286 -13.77 16.58 -16.50
CA ALA A 286 -14.28 17.74 -15.77
C ALA A 286 -14.50 17.52 -14.26
N VAL A 287 -14.28 16.30 -13.76
CA VAL A 287 -14.56 15.92 -12.35
C VAL A 287 -13.29 15.63 -11.54
N LEU A 288 -12.11 15.88 -12.09
CA LEU A 288 -10.88 15.88 -11.27
C LEU A 288 -10.76 17.24 -10.58
N ASP A 289 -11.56 17.42 -9.52
CA ASP A 289 -11.54 18.55 -8.60
C ASP A 289 -10.25 18.54 -7.76
N ASP A 290 -9.15 18.98 -8.36
CA ASP A 290 -7.97 19.39 -7.63
C ASP A 290 -7.35 20.59 -8.32
N ALA A 291 -7.20 21.68 -7.59
CA ALA A 291 -6.61 22.92 -8.08
C ALA A 291 -5.23 22.69 -8.71
N PRO A 292 -4.89 23.41 -9.78
CA PRO A 292 -3.53 23.37 -10.32
C PRO A 292 -2.55 23.81 -9.24
N VAL A 293 -1.48 23.05 -9.07
CA VAL A 293 -0.29 23.57 -8.35
C VAL A 293 0.13 24.83 -9.11
N PRO A 294 0.16 26.01 -8.48
CA PRO A 294 0.51 27.23 -9.17
C PRO A 294 1.91 27.08 -9.79
N GLU A 295 2.01 27.12 -11.10
CA GLU A 295 3.25 27.46 -11.76
C GLU A 295 3.57 28.91 -11.34
N ASP A 296 4.69 29.11 -10.68
CA ASP A 296 5.26 30.43 -10.33
C ASP A 296 4.38 31.38 -9.49
N GLY A 297 3.87 30.90 -8.36
CA GLY A 297 3.35 31.78 -7.32
C GLY A 297 4.49 32.22 -6.38
N GLU A 298 4.86 33.51 -6.44
CA GLU A 298 5.82 34.18 -5.58
C GLU A 298 5.52 33.93 -4.08
N TRP A 299 6.20 32.97 -3.50
CA TRP A 299 6.25 32.72 -2.05
C TRP A 299 7.11 33.77 -1.30
N ASN A 300 7.18 35.02 -1.82
CA ASN A 300 8.02 36.08 -1.32
C ASN A 300 7.27 37.13 -0.48
N HIS A 301 6.02 36.88 -0.06
CA HIS A 301 5.31 37.84 0.79
C HIS A 301 5.41 37.45 2.27
N GLY A 302 6.31 38.14 2.99
CA GLY A 302 6.38 38.15 4.45
C GLY A 302 7.69 37.70 5.07
N ARG A 303 8.83 38.02 4.46
CA ARG A 303 10.09 38.12 5.22
C ARG A 303 10.09 39.42 6.00
N ASN A 304 9.33 39.47 7.07
CA ASN A 304 9.54 40.33 8.23
C ASN A 304 9.39 39.48 9.50
N ASP A 305 9.96 38.29 9.50
CA ASP A 305 10.34 37.60 10.71
C ASP A 305 11.84 37.79 10.90
N SER A 306 12.19 38.57 11.89
CA SER A 306 13.54 38.74 12.43
C SER A 306 14.09 37.47 13.08
N ARG A 307 13.73 36.31 12.57
CA ARG A 307 14.48 35.07 12.75
C ARG A 307 15.39 34.97 11.54
N GLU A 308 16.66 35.11 11.80
CA GLU A 308 17.74 34.78 10.91
C GLU A 308 17.40 33.56 10.08
N SER A 309 17.68 33.60 8.78
CA SER A 309 17.69 32.44 7.91
C SER A 309 18.13 31.23 8.72
N PRO A 310 17.47 30.05 8.60
CA PRO A 310 17.92 28.90 9.36
C PRO A 310 19.43 28.83 9.23
N PRO A 311 20.18 28.69 10.33
CA PRO A 311 21.63 28.78 10.29
C PRO A 311 22.09 27.93 9.14
N VAL A 312 22.87 28.56 8.23
CA VAL A 312 23.48 27.91 7.07
C VAL A 312 24.00 26.59 7.60
N LEU A 313 23.39 25.50 7.14
CA LEU A 313 23.64 24.17 7.64
C LEU A 313 25.12 23.96 7.75
N THR A 314 25.56 23.78 8.96
CA THR A 314 26.84 23.29 9.38
C THR A 314 27.45 22.42 8.29
N LYS A 315 28.63 22.72 7.88
CA LYS A 315 29.50 22.03 6.91
C LYS A 315 28.84 20.83 6.19
N PRO A 316 28.92 20.74 4.86
CA PRO A 316 28.31 19.65 4.09
C PRO A 316 28.64 18.22 4.59
N ASP A 317 29.64 18.12 5.45
CA ASP A 317 30.20 16.87 5.98
C ASP A 317 29.58 16.42 7.34
N GLU A 318 28.71 17.22 7.98
CA GLU A 318 28.11 16.83 9.26
C GLU A 318 26.70 16.26 9.06
N PRO A 319 26.40 15.06 9.60
CA PRO A 319 25.09 14.45 9.48
C PRO A 319 24.03 15.24 10.26
N LEU A 320 22.83 15.39 9.67
CA LEU A 320 21.66 15.94 10.35
C LEU A 320 21.14 14.96 11.40
N VAL A 321 21.10 13.67 11.05
CA VAL A 321 20.70 12.57 11.92
C VAL A 321 21.81 11.53 11.96
N GLU A 322 22.28 11.20 13.16
CA GLU A 322 23.29 10.15 13.39
C GLU A 322 22.71 9.11 14.34
N VAL A 323 22.71 7.85 13.92
CA VAL A 323 22.22 6.70 14.68
C VAL A 323 23.38 5.75 14.94
N LYS A 324 23.62 5.40 16.21
CA LYS A 324 24.69 4.50 16.64
C LYS A 324 24.17 3.38 17.49
N HIS A 325 24.39 2.14 17.05
CA HIS A 325 24.06 0.90 17.78
C HIS A 325 22.65 0.86 18.35
N LEU A 326 21.66 1.41 17.60
CA LEU A 326 20.29 1.56 18.06
C LEU A 326 19.63 0.18 18.22
N LYS A 327 19.02 -0.02 19.39
CA LYS A 327 18.28 -1.25 19.75
C LYS A 327 16.90 -0.89 20.28
N LYS A 328 15.88 -1.62 19.79
CA LYS A 328 14.53 -1.56 20.32
C LYS A 328 13.95 -2.97 20.39
N TYR A 329 13.74 -3.43 21.62
CA TYR A 329 13.20 -4.75 21.91
C TYR A 329 11.85 -4.63 22.59
N PHE A 330 10.93 -5.52 22.22
CA PHE A 330 9.63 -5.68 22.84
C PHE A 330 9.65 -7.00 23.64
N VAL A 331 9.34 -6.91 24.92
CA VAL A 331 9.30 -8.06 25.81
C VAL A 331 7.85 -8.33 26.16
N SER A 332 7.34 -9.52 25.82
CA SER A 332 6.02 -9.99 26.20
C SER A 332 6.12 -11.18 27.13
N GLN A 333 5.26 -11.22 28.16
CA GLN A 333 5.12 -12.36 29.06
C GLN A 333 3.85 -13.13 28.67
N GLU A 334 3.96 -14.41 28.37
CA GLU A 334 2.80 -15.26 28.16
C GLU A 334 2.22 -15.74 29.49
N GLY A 335 1.02 -15.22 29.84
CA GLY A 335 0.20 -15.68 30.97
C GLY A 335 0.61 -15.17 32.35
N PHE A 336 -0.37 -15.11 33.25
CA PHE A 336 -0.24 -14.58 34.62
C PHE A 336 0.72 -15.39 35.51
N PHE A 337 1.04 -16.64 35.12
CA PHE A 337 1.91 -17.57 35.86
C PHE A 337 3.07 -18.12 35.02
N SER A 338 3.25 -17.72 33.77
CA SER A 338 4.33 -18.23 32.92
C SER A 338 5.62 -17.43 33.10
N ARG A 339 6.72 -18.12 33.28
CA ARG A 339 8.08 -17.54 33.30
C ARG A 339 8.70 -17.38 31.91
N THR A 340 7.96 -17.71 30.87
CA THR A 340 8.48 -17.62 29.49
C THR A 340 8.33 -16.20 28.99
N THR A 341 9.44 -15.52 28.78
CA THR A 341 9.50 -14.19 28.16
C THR A 341 9.85 -14.35 26.69
N HIS A 342 8.98 -13.85 25.82
CA HIS A 342 9.29 -13.73 24.40
C HIS A 342 9.82 -12.33 24.11
N THR A 343 11.01 -12.24 23.54
CA THR A 343 11.63 -10.98 23.13
C THR A 343 11.59 -10.85 21.62
N VAL A 344 10.86 -9.85 21.12
CA VAL A 344 10.87 -9.47 19.72
C VAL A 344 11.86 -8.31 19.54
N ARG A 345 12.88 -8.52 18.70
CA ARG A 345 13.89 -7.51 18.39
C ARG A 345 13.43 -6.70 17.17
N GLY A 346 12.69 -5.62 17.41
CA GLY A 346 12.19 -4.77 16.34
C GLY A 346 13.29 -3.98 15.63
N VAL A 347 14.31 -3.53 16.38
CA VAL A 347 15.55 -2.93 15.87
C VAL A 347 16.71 -3.55 16.64
N ASN A 348 17.70 -4.06 15.94
CA ASN A 348 18.80 -4.82 16.55
C ASN A 348 20.15 -4.32 16.04
N ASP A 349 20.75 -3.41 16.79
CA ASP A 349 22.11 -2.86 16.57
C ASP A 349 22.28 -2.14 15.21
N VAL A 350 21.39 -1.20 14.94
CA VAL A 350 21.37 -0.43 13.68
C VAL A 350 22.18 0.86 13.82
N SER A 351 23.05 1.13 12.82
CA SER A 351 23.85 2.36 12.74
C SER A 351 23.80 2.94 11.32
N PHE A 352 23.55 4.25 11.20
CA PHE A 352 23.56 4.99 9.94
C PHE A 352 23.59 6.50 10.17
N GLU A 353 23.81 7.25 9.10
CA GLU A 353 23.81 8.72 9.08
C GLU A 353 22.90 9.21 7.96
N ILE A 354 22.24 10.37 8.15
CA ILE A 354 21.44 11.06 7.14
C ILE A 354 21.92 12.50 7.07
N PHE A 355 22.22 12.96 5.86
CA PHE A 355 22.75 14.32 5.62
C PHE A 355 21.64 15.32 5.28
N PRO A 356 21.85 16.62 5.52
CA PRO A 356 20.87 17.65 5.20
C PRO A 356 20.45 17.64 3.73
N GLY A 357 19.13 17.73 3.47
CA GLY A 357 18.55 17.72 2.12
C GLY A 357 18.56 16.35 1.44
N GLU A 358 19.07 15.30 2.10
CA GLU A 358 19.09 13.94 1.57
C GLU A 358 17.71 13.28 1.66
N ALA A 359 17.33 12.50 0.66
CA ALA A 359 16.23 11.53 0.74
C ALA A 359 16.80 10.12 0.80
N VAL A 360 16.60 9.45 1.93
CA VAL A 360 17.07 8.08 2.18
C VAL A 360 15.87 7.12 2.23
N GLY A 361 15.94 6.03 1.47
CA GLY A 361 14.94 4.96 1.49
C GLY A 361 15.27 3.89 2.53
N LEU A 362 14.31 3.52 3.36
CA LEU A 362 14.36 2.34 4.23
C LEU A 362 13.39 1.29 3.72
N VAL A 363 13.92 0.20 3.20
CA VAL A 363 13.16 -0.82 2.47
C VAL A 363 13.28 -2.18 3.16
N GLY A 364 12.25 -3.00 3.05
CA GLY A 364 12.20 -4.35 3.59
C GLY A 364 10.76 -4.86 3.72
N GLU A 365 10.59 -6.14 4.02
CA GLU A 365 9.27 -6.75 4.21
C GLU A 365 8.51 -6.18 5.43
N SER A 366 7.21 -6.41 5.45
CA SER A 366 6.38 -6.14 6.64
C SER A 366 6.92 -6.89 7.86
N GLY A 367 7.01 -6.21 9.00
CA GLY A 367 7.59 -6.79 10.22
C GLY A 367 9.13 -6.80 10.27
N SER A 368 9.86 -6.26 9.27
CA SER A 368 11.32 -6.14 9.34
C SER A 368 11.82 -5.11 10.36
N GLY A 369 10.93 -4.25 10.89
CA GLY A 369 11.26 -3.26 11.91
C GLY A 369 11.34 -1.81 11.43
N LYS A 370 11.01 -1.50 10.17
CA LYS A 370 11.10 -0.16 9.55
C LYS A 370 10.36 0.92 10.33
N THR A 371 9.06 0.73 10.55
CA THR A 371 8.21 1.63 11.34
C THR A 371 8.76 1.81 12.76
N THR A 372 9.20 0.72 13.40
CA THR A 372 9.82 0.76 14.73
C THR A 372 11.10 1.61 14.72
N LEU A 373 11.94 1.46 13.70
CA LEU A 373 13.15 2.26 13.53
C LEU A 373 12.81 3.74 13.35
N GLY A 374 11.90 4.09 12.41
CA GLY A 374 11.49 5.47 12.16
C GLY A 374 10.91 6.15 13.40
N GLN A 375 10.03 5.47 14.13
CA GLN A 375 9.45 5.99 15.38
C GLN A 375 10.49 6.13 16.50
N THR A 376 11.46 5.22 16.57
CA THR A 376 12.53 5.30 17.58
C THR A 376 13.51 6.44 17.27
N VAL A 377 13.84 6.66 16.00
CA VAL A 377 14.69 7.78 15.54
C VAL A 377 14.10 9.14 15.91
N LEU A 378 12.77 9.27 15.89
CA LEU A 378 12.09 10.49 16.34
C LEU A 378 11.75 10.50 17.84
N ARG A 379 12.18 9.51 18.61
CA ARG A 379 11.80 9.35 20.01
C ARG A 379 10.28 9.36 20.24
N LEU A 380 9.52 8.80 19.31
CA LEU A 380 8.09 8.47 19.50
C LEU A 380 7.97 7.16 20.28
N GLN A 381 9.01 6.33 20.20
CA GLN A 381 9.21 5.14 21.04
C GLN A 381 10.53 5.23 21.81
N ASN A 382 10.56 4.68 23.01
CA ASN A 382 11.80 4.59 23.79
C ASN A 382 12.71 3.50 23.22
N LYS A 383 14.01 3.80 23.14
CA LYS A 383 15.04 2.83 22.77
C LYS A 383 15.30 1.81 23.88
N THR A 384 15.84 0.65 23.55
CA THR A 384 16.42 -0.31 24.50
C THR A 384 17.92 -0.04 24.69
N GLY A 385 18.62 0.44 23.66
CA GLY A 385 20.04 0.78 23.71
C GLY A 385 20.48 1.61 22.50
N GLY A 386 21.73 2.06 22.47
CA GLY A 386 22.29 2.88 21.40
C GLY A 386 22.05 4.38 21.57
N GLU A 387 22.34 5.16 20.53
CA GLU A 387 22.21 6.60 20.52
C GLU A 387 21.53 7.08 19.23
N VAL A 388 20.78 8.19 19.33
CA VAL A 388 20.28 8.94 18.19
C VAL A 388 20.60 10.41 18.42
N ARG A 389 21.34 11.01 17.49
CA ARG A 389 21.69 12.41 17.54
C ARG A 389 21.03 13.17 16.38
N PHE A 390 20.45 14.30 16.72
CA PHE A 390 19.92 15.26 15.75
C PHE A 390 20.72 16.56 15.88
N ARG A 391 21.37 16.99 14.82
CA ARG A 391 22.32 18.11 14.82
C ARG A 391 23.37 17.99 15.95
N GLY A 392 23.94 16.79 16.09
CA GLY A 392 24.96 16.47 17.10
C GLY A 392 24.42 16.28 18.53
N ARG A 393 23.15 16.60 18.83
CA ARG A 393 22.55 16.45 20.17
C ARG A 393 21.85 15.08 20.31
N ASN A 394 22.18 14.32 21.35
CA ASN A 394 21.47 13.07 21.63
C ASN A 394 20.04 13.37 22.09
N ILE A 395 19.05 12.97 21.29
CA ILE A 395 17.64 13.30 21.56
C ILE A 395 17.07 12.56 22.78
N PHE A 396 17.69 11.46 23.21
CA PHE A 396 17.24 10.71 24.37
C PHE A 396 17.70 11.31 25.71
N ASP A 397 18.69 12.20 25.68
CA ASP A 397 19.19 12.89 26.86
C ASP A 397 18.44 14.20 27.13
N LEU A 398 17.60 14.66 26.18
CA LEU A 398 16.80 15.86 26.30
C LEU A 398 15.68 15.67 27.34
N ASP A 399 15.44 16.70 28.14
CA ASP A 399 14.26 16.79 28.98
C ASP A 399 12.98 17.02 28.15
N ARG A 400 11.82 17.06 28.82
CA ARG A 400 10.53 17.17 28.15
C ARG A 400 10.37 18.48 27.37
N ASP A 401 10.85 19.59 27.93
CA ASP A 401 10.68 20.91 27.33
C ASP A 401 11.61 21.07 26.13
N SER A 402 12.87 20.70 26.25
CA SER A 402 13.82 20.69 25.13
C SER A 402 13.39 19.76 23.98
N LEU A 403 12.79 18.61 24.31
CA LEU A 403 12.24 17.72 23.29
C LEU A 403 11.00 18.32 22.61
N ARG A 404 10.14 19.05 23.36
CA ARG A 404 8.98 19.75 22.80
C ARG A 404 9.43 20.84 21.81
N ASP A 405 10.46 21.60 22.15
CA ASP A 405 11.02 22.65 21.28
C ASP A 405 11.67 22.07 20.01
N LEU A 406 12.14 20.81 20.08
CA LEU A 406 12.71 20.09 18.93
C LEU A 406 11.64 19.52 17.99
N ARG A 407 10.44 19.21 18.49
CA ARG A 407 9.37 18.56 17.72
C ARG A 407 9.03 19.22 16.38
N PRO A 408 8.94 20.55 16.23
CA PRO A 408 8.70 21.18 14.94
C PRO A 408 9.74 20.81 13.88
N GLN A 409 10.99 20.60 14.27
CA GLN A 409 12.08 20.31 13.35
C GLN A 409 12.11 18.84 12.88
N MET A 410 11.43 17.95 13.61
CA MET A 410 11.41 16.50 13.34
C MET A 410 9.96 16.02 13.28
N GLN A 411 9.48 15.69 12.10
CA GLN A 411 8.08 15.31 11.88
C GLN A 411 7.93 13.87 11.38
N TYR A 412 6.73 13.31 11.59
CA TYR A 412 6.35 11.98 11.14
C TYR A 412 5.09 12.04 10.31
N ILE A 413 5.12 11.45 9.12
CA ILE A 413 3.95 11.21 8.28
C ILE A 413 3.57 9.74 8.43
N PHE A 414 2.35 9.49 8.92
CA PHE A 414 1.88 8.16 9.26
C PHE A 414 1.39 7.40 8.02
N GLN A 415 1.48 6.07 8.08
CA GLN A 415 1.04 5.14 7.04
C GLN A 415 -0.46 5.24 6.76
N ASP A 416 -1.29 5.34 7.82
CA ASP A 416 -2.74 5.44 7.69
C ASP A 416 -3.20 6.89 7.85
N PRO A 417 -3.68 7.53 6.77
CA PRO A 417 -4.17 8.89 6.83
C PRO A 417 -5.46 9.04 7.67
N TYR A 418 -6.25 7.96 7.83
CA TYR A 418 -7.46 7.98 8.64
C TYR A 418 -7.15 8.09 10.14
N SER A 419 -6.25 7.25 10.64
CA SER A 419 -5.86 7.25 12.05
C SER A 419 -5.00 8.46 12.41
N SER A 420 -4.40 9.13 11.43
CA SER A 420 -3.53 10.29 11.65
C SER A 420 -4.31 11.57 11.98
N LEU A 421 -5.57 11.69 11.58
CA LEU A 421 -6.41 12.87 11.76
C LEU A 421 -7.55 12.58 12.74
N ASN A 422 -7.83 13.53 13.66
CA ASN A 422 -9.01 13.42 14.51
C ASN A 422 -10.28 13.69 13.67
N PRO A 423 -11.19 12.71 13.50
CA PRO A 423 -12.36 12.86 12.62
C PRO A 423 -13.38 13.91 13.11
N ARG A 424 -13.25 14.36 14.36
CA ARG A 424 -14.15 15.35 14.98
C ARG A 424 -13.65 16.79 14.88
N LEU A 425 -12.45 17.00 14.35
CA LEU A 425 -11.86 18.32 14.21
C LEU A 425 -11.85 18.74 12.74
N PRO A 426 -12.23 20.00 12.40
CA PRO A 426 -12.07 20.53 11.06
C PRO A 426 -10.58 20.65 10.70
N ILE A 427 -10.27 20.65 9.42
CA ILE A 427 -8.90 20.63 8.90
C ILE A 427 -8.08 21.82 9.40
N ILE A 428 -8.69 23.02 9.48
CA ILE A 428 -8.02 24.21 10.03
C ILE A 428 -7.48 23.96 11.43
N THR A 429 -8.22 23.23 12.28
CA THR A 429 -7.79 22.91 13.64
C THR A 429 -6.71 21.85 13.63
N ALA A 430 -6.87 20.79 12.82
CA ALA A 430 -5.91 19.69 12.75
C ALA A 430 -4.50 20.13 12.32
N ILE A 431 -4.40 21.15 11.44
CA ILE A 431 -3.12 21.70 10.96
C ILE A 431 -2.71 22.93 11.79
N GLY A 432 -3.66 23.78 12.17
CA GLY A 432 -3.37 25.06 12.83
C GLY A 432 -3.00 24.95 14.31
N GLU A 433 -3.55 23.98 15.03
CA GLU A 433 -3.26 23.79 16.45
C GLU A 433 -1.75 23.56 16.71
N PRO A 434 -1.03 22.66 16.02
CA PRO A 434 0.42 22.53 16.17
C PRO A 434 1.18 23.82 15.83
N MET A 435 0.73 24.59 14.84
CA MET A 435 1.37 25.85 14.46
C MET A 435 1.21 26.92 15.54
N LEU A 436 0.03 27.00 16.17
CA LEU A 436 -0.23 27.91 17.30
C LEU A 436 0.59 27.51 18.53
N GLU A 437 0.63 26.23 18.86
CA GLU A 437 1.31 25.68 20.03
C GLU A 437 2.82 25.95 20.00
N HIS A 438 3.43 25.88 18.82
CA HIS A 438 4.85 26.13 18.61
C HIS A 438 5.16 27.59 18.19
N GLY A 439 4.17 28.50 18.23
CA GLY A 439 4.37 29.93 17.93
C GLY A 439 4.72 30.23 16.47
N LEU A 440 4.42 29.31 15.54
CA LEU A 440 4.62 29.49 14.10
C LEU A 440 3.47 30.25 13.43
N ALA A 441 2.35 30.36 14.11
CA ALA A 441 1.20 31.19 13.73
C ALA A 441 0.61 31.87 14.96
N GLY A 442 -0.01 33.04 14.75
CA GLY A 442 -0.86 33.70 15.74
C GLY A 442 -2.34 33.44 15.46
N LYS A 443 -3.21 33.71 16.44
CA LYS A 443 -4.66 33.54 16.31
C LYS A 443 -5.27 34.33 15.13
N THR A 444 -4.65 35.43 14.73
CA THR A 444 -5.13 36.31 13.66
C THR A 444 -4.73 35.85 12.26
N ASN A 445 -3.64 35.06 12.13
CA ASN A 445 -3.11 34.65 10.81
C ASN A 445 -3.04 33.12 10.62
N VAL A 446 -3.50 32.32 11.59
CA VAL A 446 -3.45 30.86 11.50
C VAL A 446 -4.24 30.35 10.29
N ARG A 447 -5.41 30.96 9.99
CA ARG A 447 -6.24 30.57 8.84
C ARG A 447 -5.48 30.73 7.53
N ASP A 448 -4.83 31.88 7.32
CA ASP A 448 -4.04 32.15 6.12
C ASP A 448 -2.83 31.21 6.01
N ARG A 449 -2.15 30.97 7.14
CA ARG A 449 -1.00 30.05 7.20
C ARG A 449 -1.40 28.61 6.87
N VAL A 450 -2.53 28.14 7.36
CA VAL A 450 -3.06 26.80 7.04
C VAL A 450 -3.46 26.73 5.57
N ALA A 451 -4.12 27.77 5.03
CA ALA A 451 -4.45 27.84 3.60
C ALA A 451 -3.21 27.76 2.72
N ASP A 452 -2.13 28.46 3.10
CA ASP A 452 -0.87 28.44 2.37
C ASP A 452 -0.25 27.03 2.36
N VAL A 453 -0.27 26.32 3.48
CA VAL A 453 0.27 24.96 3.56
C VAL A 453 -0.61 23.96 2.80
N LEU A 454 -1.94 24.13 2.79
CA LEU A 454 -2.83 23.32 1.98
C LEU A 454 -2.55 23.51 0.48
N ARG A 455 -2.39 24.77 0.02
CA ARG A 455 -2.02 25.05 -1.38
C ARG A 455 -0.67 24.43 -1.75
N LEU A 456 0.32 24.47 -0.85
CA LEU A 456 1.59 23.78 -1.06
C LEU A 456 1.40 22.28 -1.32
N CYS A 457 0.40 21.67 -0.68
CA CYS A 457 0.07 20.26 -0.86
C CYS A 457 -0.96 20.02 -1.99
N GLY A 458 -1.24 21.04 -2.84
CA GLY A 458 -2.18 20.94 -3.97
C GLY A 458 -3.63 20.81 -3.54
N MET A 459 -4.01 21.51 -2.46
CA MET A 459 -5.40 21.56 -1.97
C MET A 459 -5.90 23.00 -1.87
N ASP A 460 -7.20 23.20 -2.09
CA ASP A 460 -7.83 24.50 -2.01
C ASP A 460 -8.15 24.94 -0.58
N ALA A 461 -8.33 26.24 -0.39
CA ALA A 461 -8.65 26.82 0.89
C ALA A 461 -10.07 26.49 1.39
N ASP A 462 -10.96 26.00 0.53
CA ASP A 462 -12.30 25.53 0.89
C ASP A 462 -12.26 24.28 1.80
N ALA A 463 -11.14 23.53 1.79
CA ALA A 463 -10.88 22.40 2.67
C ALA A 463 -10.80 22.78 4.15
N LEU A 464 -10.56 24.06 4.50
CA LEU A 464 -10.26 24.51 5.86
C LEU A 464 -11.35 24.14 6.89
N ASP A 465 -12.60 24.36 6.53
CA ASP A 465 -13.73 24.20 7.46
C ASP A 465 -14.40 22.82 7.38
N ARG A 466 -13.91 21.97 6.47
CA ARG A 466 -14.40 20.59 6.27
C ARG A 466 -13.74 19.62 7.24
N TYR A 467 -14.36 18.45 7.40
CA TYR A 467 -13.91 17.39 8.29
C TYR A 467 -13.20 16.25 7.52
N PRO A 468 -12.30 15.49 8.19
CA PRO A 468 -11.54 14.43 7.51
C PRO A 468 -12.39 13.40 6.75
N HIS A 469 -13.59 13.07 7.22
CA HIS A 469 -14.47 12.09 6.57
C HIS A 469 -15.05 12.56 5.23
N GLU A 470 -14.99 13.85 4.93
CA GLU A 470 -15.49 14.44 3.68
C GLU A 470 -14.45 14.37 2.54
N PHE A 471 -13.27 13.81 2.78
CA PHE A 471 -12.16 13.75 1.83
C PHE A 471 -11.85 12.33 1.39
N SER A 472 -11.36 12.17 0.15
CA SER A 472 -10.81 10.91 -0.36
C SER A 472 -9.52 10.51 0.38
N GLY A 473 -9.09 9.25 0.25
CA GLY A 473 -7.84 8.75 0.84
C GLY A 473 -6.61 9.59 0.45
N GLY A 474 -6.48 9.92 -0.83
CA GLY A 474 -5.38 10.76 -1.32
C GLY A 474 -5.43 12.20 -0.82
N GLN A 475 -6.62 12.79 -0.71
CA GLN A 475 -6.79 14.12 -0.13
C GLN A 475 -6.43 14.12 1.37
N ARG A 476 -6.83 13.09 2.13
CA ARG A 476 -6.44 12.94 3.54
C ARG A 476 -4.93 12.79 3.69
N GLN A 477 -4.28 12.07 2.79
CA GLN A 477 -2.82 11.96 2.79
C GLN A 477 -2.15 13.32 2.58
N ARG A 478 -2.65 14.13 1.64
CA ARG A 478 -2.17 15.51 1.43
C ARG A 478 -2.37 16.39 2.67
N ILE A 479 -3.48 16.23 3.38
CA ILE A 479 -3.75 16.91 4.65
C ILE A 479 -2.75 16.45 5.73
N GLY A 480 -2.45 15.16 5.81
CA GLY A 480 -1.43 14.61 6.71
C GLY A 480 -0.03 15.16 6.43
N ILE A 481 0.34 15.27 5.14
CA ILE A 481 1.58 15.91 4.69
C ILE A 481 1.57 17.41 5.06
N ALA A 482 0.46 18.12 4.78
CA ALA A 482 0.30 19.53 5.12
C ALA A 482 0.47 19.78 6.62
N ARG A 483 -0.08 18.93 7.49
CA ARG A 483 0.09 19.02 8.93
C ARG A 483 1.55 18.92 9.36
N ALA A 484 2.31 17.98 8.81
CA ALA A 484 3.73 17.84 9.09
C ALA A 484 4.53 19.04 8.55
N MET A 485 4.28 19.44 7.31
CA MET A 485 5.01 20.52 6.62
C MET A 485 4.66 21.92 7.15
N GLY A 486 3.50 22.09 7.80
CA GLY A 486 3.10 23.34 8.47
C GLY A 486 4.06 23.79 9.56
N LEU A 487 4.77 22.85 10.17
CA LEU A 487 5.79 23.13 11.19
C LEU A 487 7.17 23.45 10.60
N LYS A 488 7.34 23.42 9.26
CA LYS A 488 8.61 23.69 8.54
C LYS A 488 9.75 22.79 9.04
N PRO A 489 9.60 21.47 9.01
CA PRO A 489 10.59 20.55 9.55
C PRO A 489 11.88 20.52 8.72
N ASP A 490 13.00 20.26 9.39
CA ASP A 490 14.27 19.95 8.76
C ASP A 490 14.37 18.47 8.36
N PHE A 491 13.72 17.61 9.17
CA PHE A 491 13.72 16.16 8.98
C PHE A 491 12.32 15.57 9.08
N VAL A 492 11.95 14.73 8.12
CA VAL A 492 10.66 14.05 8.07
C VAL A 492 10.86 12.56 7.86
N VAL A 493 10.27 11.76 8.73
CA VAL A 493 10.10 10.32 8.48
C VAL A 493 8.73 10.13 7.85
N ALA A 494 8.70 9.63 6.62
CA ALA A 494 7.47 9.32 5.89
C ALA A 494 7.29 7.78 5.84
N ASP A 495 6.35 7.27 6.64
CA ASP A 495 6.11 5.85 6.77
C ASP A 495 5.00 5.41 5.82
N GLU A 496 5.39 4.71 4.76
CA GLU A 496 4.52 4.20 3.70
C GLU A 496 3.52 5.24 3.16
N PRO A 497 3.99 6.45 2.77
CA PRO A 497 3.11 7.58 2.51
C PRO A 497 2.21 7.44 1.28
N VAL A 498 2.37 6.37 0.49
CA VAL A 498 1.61 6.12 -0.76
C VAL A 498 1.03 4.71 -0.84
N ALA A 499 1.20 3.85 0.17
CA ALA A 499 0.91 2.42 0.10
C ALA A 499 -0.58 2.06 -0.14
N SER A 500 -1.52 2.93 0.24
CA SER A 500 -2.96 2.69 0.10
C SER A 500 -3.63 3.60 -0.96
N LEU A 501 -2.82 4.17 -1.86
CA LEU A 501 -3.30 5.14 -2.83
C LEU A 501 -3.31 4.54 -4.24
N ASP A 502 -4.28 4.98 -5.05
CA ASP A 502 -4.33 4.66 -6.47
C ASP A 502 -3.09 5.19 -7.21
N VAL A 503 -2.69 4.53 -8.29
CA VAL A 503 -1.47 4.84 -9.06
C VAL A 503 -1.41 6.31 -9.48
N SER A 504 -2.53 6.91 -9.89
CA SER A 504 -2.57 8.33 -10.29
C SER A 504 -2.34 9.29 -9.11
N VAL A 505 -2.95 9.01 -7.96
CA VAL A 505 -2.77 9.79 -6.72
C VAL A 505 -1.36 9.56 -6.17
N GLN A 506 -0.85 8.34 -6.26
CA GLN A 506 0.52 7.99 -5.87
C GLN A 506 1.54 8.84 -6.62
N ALA A 507 1.44 8.96 -7.96
CA ALA A 507 2.32 9.80 -8.77
C ALA A 507 2.30 11.27 -8.33
N GLN A 508 1.12 11.80 -8.01
CA GLN A 508 0.97 13.18 -7.52
C GLN A 508 1.64 13.39 -6.15
N ILE A 509 1.52 12.43 -5.23
CA ILE A 509 2.16 12.51 -3.90
C ILE A 509 3.69 12.36 -4.01
N ILE A 510 4.17 11.50 -4.90
CA ILE A 510 5.61 11.36 -5.19
C ILE A 510 6.17 12.69 -5.71
N ASN A 511 5.51 13.30 -6.71
CA ASN A 511 5.90 14.61 -7.22
C ASN A 511 5.88 15.70 -6.13
N LEU A 512 4.87 15.67 -5.23
CA LEU A 512 4.82 16.60 -4.10
C LEU A 512 6.04 16.44 -3.17
N PHE A 513 6.47 15.22 -2.85
CA PHE A 513 7.67 15.01 -2.03
C PHE A 513 8.95 15.50 -2.73
N SER A 514 9.08 15.27 -4.04
CA SER A 514 10.20 15.82 -4.83
C SER A 514 10.21 17.35 -4.78
N ASP A 515 9.06 18.01 -5.00
CA ASP A 515 8.92 19.46 -4.91
C ASP A 515 9.28 20.00 -3.50
N LEU A 516 8.87 19.31 -2.44
CA LEU A 516 9.18 19.68 -1.06
C LEU A 516 10.69 19.55 -0.75
N GLN A 517 11.33 18.49 -1.24
CA GLN A 517 12.77 18.28 -1.10
C GLN A 517 13.55 19.36 -1.85
N GLU A 518 13.25 19.59 -3.14
CA GLU A 518 13.97 20.52 -3.99
C GLU A 518 13.79 21.98 -3.55
N ARG A 519 12.54 22.39 -3.28
CA ARG A 519 12.23 23.80 -2.98
C ARG A 519 12.55 24.19 -1.54
N ARG A 520 12.50 23.27 -0.58
CA ARG A 520 12.67 23.56 0.86
C ARG A 520 13.94 22.97 1.47
N GLY A 521 14.63 22.09 0.76
CA GLY A 521 15.78 21.38 1.31
C GLY A 521 15.43 20.44 2.46
N THR A 522 14.16 20.01 2.57
CA THR A 522 13.71 19.10 3.63
C THR A 522 14.40 17.74 3.48
N THR A 523 14.94 17.23 4.57
CA THR A 523 15.55 15.91 4.63
C THR A 523 14.49 14.84 4.88
N PHE A 524 14.50 13.78 4.11
CA PHE A 524 13.50 12.70 4.23
C PHE A 524 14.13 11.35 4.53
N MET A 525 13.46 10.58 5.39
CA MET A 525 13.61 9.15 5.50
C MET A 525 12.30 8.49 5.06
N PHE A 526 12.30 7.94 3.84
CA PHE A 526 11.14 7.24 3.30
C PHE A 526 11.17 5.78 3.71
N ILE A 527 10.12 5.33 4.37
CA ILE A 527 9.88 3.92 4.66
C ILE A 527 8.88 3.41 3.63
N SER A 528 9.26 2.39 2.88
CA SER A 528 8.37 1.80 1.87
C SER A 528 8.70 0.32 1.66
N HIS A 529 7.70 -0.43 1.26
CA HIS A 529 7.87 -1.76 0.67
C HIS A 529 7.84 -1.71 -0.87
N ASP A 530 7.42 -0.58 -1.46
CA ASP A 530 7.45 -0.35 -2.91
C ASP A 530 8.80 0.26 -3.32
N LEU A 531 9.62 -0.56 -3.95
CA LEU A 531 10.95 -0.17 -4.43
C LEU A 531 10.90 0.83 -5.57
N SER A 532 9.84 0.84 -6.40
CA SER A 532 9.71 1.79 -7.51
C SER A 532 9.56 3.23 -7.00
N VAL A 533 8.81 3.41 -5.91
CA VAL A 533 8.66 4.70 -5.22
C VAL A 533 9.99 5.18 -4.67
N VAL A 534 10.71 4.28 -4.01
CA VAL A 534 12.00 4.60 -3.36
C VAL A 534 13.07 4.89 -4.40
N GLU A 535 13.10 4.17 -5.53
CA GLU A 535 14.01 4.44 -6.64
C GLU A 535 13.82 5.86 -7.20
N HIS A 536 12.57 6.31 -7.28
CA HIS A 536 12.25 7.64 -7.78
C HIS A 536 12.66 8.76 -6.81
N LEU A 537 12.35 8.60 -5.51
CA LEU A 537 12.51 9.66 -4.49
C LEU A 537 13.89 9.68 -3.84
N CYS A 538 14.57 8.54 -3.69
CA CYS A 538 15.71 8.41 -2.80
C CYS A 538 17.03 8.34 -3.59
N SER A 539 18.05 8.97 -3.04
CA SER A 539 19.43 8.91 -3.57
C SER A 539 20.22 7.72 -3.02
N ARG A 540 19.87 7.27 -1.82
CA ARG A 540 20.50 6.16 -1.10
C ARG A 540 19.46 5.29 -0.42
N LEU A 541 19.72 3.99 -0.34
CA LEU A 541 18.83 3.01 0.24
C LEU A 541 19.50 2.24 1.38
N MET A 542 18.69 1.87 2.36
CA MET A 542 19.00 0.95 3.44
C MET A 542 18.01 -0.21 3.40
N ILE A 543 18.52 -1.43 3.25
CA ILE A 543 17.69 -2.64 3.20
C ILE A 543 17.65 -3.27 4.59
N MET A 544 16.45 -3.39 5.15
CA MET A 544 16.22 -3.88 6.51
C MET A 544 15.57 -5.26 6.53
N TYR A 545 16.16 -6.20 7.26
CA TYR A 545 15.68 -7.56 7.42
C TYR A 545 15.75 -8.01 8.88
N LEU A 546 14.64 -8.47 9.46
CA LEU A 546 14.53 -8.97 10.84
C LEU A 546 15.20 -8.06 11.90
N GLY A 547 15.02 -6.75 11.77
CA GLY A 547 15.53 -5.77 12.73
C GLY A 547 16.96 -5.28 12.49
N VAL A 548 17.67 -5.77 11.47
CA VAL A 548 19.03 -5.35 11.11
C VAL A 548 19.09 -4.76 9.71
N ILE A 549 20.04 -3.87 9.46
CA ILE A 549 20.35 -3.40 8.10
C ILE A 549 21.29 -4.42 7.47
N VAL A 550 20.92 -4.95 6.30
CA VAL A 550 21.68 -5.98 5.59
C VAL A 550 22.45 -5.45 4.38
N GLU A 551 21.98 -4.34 3.80
CA GLU A 551 22.66 -3.69 2.67
C GLU A 551 22.38 -2.19 2.69
N VAL A 552 23.39 -1.38 2.40
CA VAL A 552 23.30 0.08 2.26
C VAL A 552 24.06 0.47 1.01
N GLY A 553 23.41 1.20 0.12
CA GLY A 553 24.08 1.64 -1.10
C GLY A 553 23.44 2.87 -1.73
N SER A 554 24.12 3.46 -2.70
CA SER A 554 23.48 4.41 -3.60
C SER A 554 22.34 3.71 -4.34
N ARG A 555 21.37 4.48 -4.82
CA ARG A 555 20.29 3.94 -5.64
C ARG A 555 20.83 3.09 -6.80
N GLU A 556 21.83 3.62 -7.51
CA GLU A 556 22.44 2.94 -8.64
C GLU A 556 23.04 1.59 -8.27
N GLU A 557 23.73 1.49 -7.12
CA GLU A 557 24.31 0.25 -6.63
C GLU A 557 23.26 -0.80 -6.27
N ILE A 558 22.22 -0.39 -5.53
CA ILE A 558 21.18 -1.32 -5.07
C ILE A 558 20.35 -1.87 -6.24
N PHE A 559 20.01 -1.05 -7.24
CA PHE A 559 19.17 -1.50 -8.35
C PHE A 559 19.95 -2.17 -9.47
N SER A 560 21.21 -1.76 -9.75
CA SER A 560 22.01 -2.33 -10.84
C SER A 560 22.91 -3.47 -10.41
N ASN A 561 23.36 -3.49 -9.16
CA ASN A 561 24.32 -4.47 -8.64
C ASN A 561 24.03 -4.89 -7.19
N PRO A 562 22.81 -5.39 -6.89
CA PRO A 562 22.48 -5.86 -5.55
C PRO A 562 23.39 -7.03 -5.17
N ILE A 563 23.95 -7.04 -3.97
CA ILE A 563 24.88 -8.06 -3.52
C ILE A 563 24.20 -9.02 -2.57
N HIS A 564 23.49 -8.48 -1.55
CA HIS A 564 22.86 -9.29 -0.54
C HIS A 564 21.74 -10.18 -1.13
N PRO A 565 21.67 -11.48 -0.83
CA PRO A 565 20.65 -12.37 -1.38
C PRO A 565 19.22 -11.89 -1.15
N TYR A 566 18.94 -11.32 0.01
CA TYR A 566 17.63 -10.76 0.34
C TYR A 566 17.27 -9.55 -0.54
N THR A 567 18.24 -8.68 -0.85
CA THR A 567 18.02 -7.54 -1.76
C THR A 567 17.68 -8.01 -3.16
N LYS A 568 18.38 -9.04 -3.65
CA LYS A 568 18.07 -9.67 -4.95
C LYS A 568 16.65 -10.22 -4.98
N GLU A 569 16.27 -10.94 -3.93
CA GLU A 569 14.93 -11.51 -3.80
C GLU A 569 13.84 -10.43 -3.76
N LEU A 570 14.07 -9.30 -3.06
CA LEU A 570 13.15 -8.17 -3.06
C LEU A 570 12.98 -7.55 -4.46
N LEU A 571 14.08 -7.41 -5.22
CA LEU A 571 14.05 -6.85 -6.57
C LEU A 571 13.39 -7.82 -7.56
N ASP A 572 13.69 -9.12 -7.45
CA ASP A 572 13.09 -10.16 -8.30
C ASP A 572 11.58 -10.34 -8.06
N ALA A 573 11.09 -9.95 -6.88
CA ALA A 573 9.67 -10.03 -6.54
C ALA A 573 8.83 -8.89 -7.14
N ILE A 574 9.44 -7.86 -7.71
CA ILE A 574 8.73 -6.73 -8.30
C ILE A 574 8.10 -7.15 -9.62
N PRO A 575 6.77 -7.03 -9.79
CA PRO A 575 6.11 -7.40 -11.03
C PRO A 575 6.61 -6.54 -12.20
N ALA A 576 7.15 -7.17 -13.22
CA ALA A 576 7.50 -6.47 -14.45
C ALA A 576 6.22 -6.02 -15.16
N ALA A 577 6.11 -4.72 -15.49
CA ALA A 577 4.98 -4.19 -16.25
C ALA A 577 5.02 -4.61 -17.74
N ASN A 578 5.44 -5.84 -18.01
CA ASN A 578 5.58 -6.38 -19.36
C ASN A 578 5.06 -7.82 -19.42
N PRO A 579 3.93 -8.08 -20.07
CA PRO A 579 3.36 -9.41 -20.16
C PRO A 579 4.25 -10.42 -20.91
N LYS A 580 5.21 -9.96 -21.72
CA LYS A 580 6.19 -10.83 -22.42
C LYS A 580 7.22 -11.45 -21.46
N GLY A 581 7.40 -10.88 -20.28
CA GLY A 581 8.30 -11.39 -19.23
C GLY A 581 7.73 -12.51 -18.35
N ARG A 582 6.44 -12.85 -18.45
CA ARG A 582 5.73 -13.87 -17.63
C ARG A 582 6.45 -15.21 -17.46
N HIS A 583 7.25 -15.62 -18.45
CA HIS A 583 7.90 -16.93 -18.44
C HIS A 583 9.11 -17.02 -17.49
N ALA A 584 9.65 -15.89 -17.05
CA ALA A 584 10.82 -15.88 -16.15
C ALA A 584 10.44 -16.30 -14.72
N LEU A 585 9.30 -15.83 -14.20
CA LEU A 585 8.80 -16.17 -12.86
C LEU A 585 8.22 -17.58 -12.76
N ARG A 586 7.61 -18.09 -13.86
CA ARG A 586 7.09 -19.47 -13.90
C ARG A 586 8.19 -20.56 -13.95
N LYS A 587 9.43 -20.23 -14.33
CA LYS A 587 10.55 -21.18 -14.42
C LYS A 587 11.38 -21.32 -13.15
N SER A 588 11.14 -20.50 -12.14
CA SER A 588 11.80 -20.64 -10.84
C SER A 588 11.13 -21.76 -10.00
N ASP A 589 11.24 -23.00 -10.47
CA ASP A 589 10.90 -24.21 -9.68
C ASP A 589 11.87 -24.48 -8.52
N SER A 590 12.94 -23.70 -8.39
CA SER A 590 13.82 -23.73 -7.23
C SER A 590 13.19 -22.92 -6.10
N GLU A 591 12.92 -23.58 -4.96
CA GLU A 591 12.43 -22.92 -3.73
C GLU A 591 13.18 -21.61 -3.48
N PRO A 592 12.60 -20.41 -3.79
CA PRO A 592 13.27 -19.11 -3.53
C PRO A 592 13.53 -18.89 -2.04
N PHE A 593 12.98 -19.77 -1.20
CA PHE A 593 12.96 -19.68 0.25
C PHE A 593 14.09 -20.44 0.97
N ALA A 594 14.91 -21.24 0.26
CA ALA A 594 15.97 -22.02 0.91
C ALA A 594 17.11 -21.13 1.44
N VAL A 595 17.41 -20.02 0.75
CA VAL A 595 18.43 -19.05 1.18
C VAL A 595 17.96 -18.26 2.42
N ARG A 596 16.66 -17.98 2.54
CA ARG A 596 16.07 -17.33 3.72
C ARG A 596 16.30 -18.13 5.01
N ARG A 597 16.31 -19.46 4.95
CA ARG A 597 16.41 -20.30 6.16
C ARG A 597 17.77 -20.22 6.82
N SER A 598 18.86 -20.20 6.07
CA SER A 598 20.20 -20.12 6.66
C SER A 598 20.49 -18.75 7.25
N TYR A 599 20.17 -17.68 6.53
CA TYR A 599 20.42 -16.30 6.96
C TYR A 599 19.50 -15.84 8.11
N ALA A 600 18.23 -16.25 8.08
CA ALA A 600 17.26 -15.94 9.13
C ALA A 600 17.61 -16.61 10.47
N HIS A 601 18.33 -17.74 10.45
CA HIS A 601 18.68 -18.47 11.67
C HIS A 601 19.65 -17.66 12.53
N ASP A 602 20.70 -17.11 11.93
CA ASP A 602 21.74 -16.36 12.64
C ASP A 602 21.20 -15.05 13.25
N ILE A 603 20.36 -14.32 12.50
CA ILE A 603 19.75 -13.08 12.98
C ILE A 603 18.72 -13.37 14.10
N ARG A 604 17.92 -14.43 13.97
CA ARG A 604 16.94 -14.82 15.01
C ARG A 604 17.60 -15.21 16.32
N ASP A 605 18.79 -15.82 16.28
CA ASP A 605 19.58 -16.16 17.46
C ASP A 605 20.29 -14.95 18.08
N GLY A 606 20.13 -13.76 17.49
CA GLY A 606 20.61 -12.49 18.01
C GLY A 606 21.99 -12.08 17.52
N GLN A 607 22.54 -12.79 16.57
CA GLN A 607 23.75 -12.36 15.88
C GLN A 607 23.41 -11.17 14.99
N VAL A 608 24.24 -10.13 15.05
CA VAL A 608 24.13 -8.96 14.17
C VAL A 608 25.26 -9.07 13.15
N PRO A 609 24.94 -9.23 11.85
CA PRO A 609 25.98 -9.31 10.84
C PRO A 609 26.69 -7.97 10.71
N GLU A 610 28.00 -8.01 10.54
CA GLU A 610 28.81 -6.82 10.32
C GLU A 610 28.64 -6.32 8.89
N LEU A 611 28.30 -5.02 8.72
CA LEU A 611 28.29 -4.37 7.43
C LEU A 611 29.73 -4.13 6.97
N ARG A 612 30.14 -4.78 5.88
CA ARG A 612 31.47 -4.60 5.27
C ARG A 612 31.36 -3.69 4.07
N LYS A 613 32.30 -2.78 3.97
CA LYS A 613 32.42 -1.84 2.85
C LYS A 613 32.88 -2.60 1.59
N VAL A 614 32.07 -2.53 0.55
CA VAL A 614 32.38 -3.08 -0.78
C VAL A 614 33.08 -2.03 -1.64
N ASN A 615 32.53 -0.81 -1.65
CA ASN A 615 33.11 0.37 -2.31
C ASN A 615 32.77 1.64 -1.52
N GLU A 616 33.04 2.83 -2.06
CA GLU A 616 32.83 4.10 -1.34
C GLU A 616 31.37 4.34 -0.94
N HIS A 617 30.41 3.79 -1.68
CA HIS A 617 28.98 4.04 -1.52
C HIS A 617 28.16 2.76 -1.28
N HIS A 618 28.81 1.60 -1.01
CA HIS A 618 28.14 0.33 -0.88
C HIS A 618 28.68 -0.50 0.29
N TRP A 619 27.80 -0.88 1.20
CA TRP A 619 28.07 -1.75 2.37
C TRP A 619 27.11 -2.90 2.39
N VAL A 620 27.60 -4.10 2.69
CA VAL A 620 26.82 -5.35 2.68
C VAL A 620 27.13 -6.16 3.92
N ALA A 621 26.11 -6.73 4.53
CA ALA A 621 26.26 -7.70 5.60
C ALA A 621 26.69 -9.06 5.03
N TRP A 622 27.79 -9.57 5.55
CA TRP A 622 28.26 -10.91 5.22
C TRP A 622 27.99 -11.84 6.41
N SER A 623 27.41 -13.02 6.14
CA SER A 623 27.26 -14.09 7.12
C SER A 623 28.58 -14.83 7.35
#